data_f3db836ab4e207744b5ad2196f3a3e8c
#
_entry.id   f3db836ab4e207744b5ad2196f3a3e8c
#
_cell.length_a   1.000
_cell.length_b   1.000
_cell.length_c   1.000
_cell.angle_alpha   90.00
_cell.angle_beta   90.00
_cell.angle_gamma   90.00
#
_symmetry.space_group_name_H-M   'P 1'
#
loop_
_entity.id
_entity.type
_entity.pdbx_description
1 polymer ?
#
loop_
_entity_poly.entity_id
_entity_poly.type
_entity_poly.pdbx_seq_one_letter_code
_entity_poly.pdbx_strand_id
1 'polypeptide(L)'
;MKILFRFILVCFLTITTQIGGIVYLLSLVISKKWNKKLKFKTSIIFIGLYLLSTLIIIPLIAPVFGREKVKHSEKIKPTNYMTVLLNRNYVKPKLNDLLSDTAKKLNGTNITIHYLDANFPFINKFPLLPHLSHNNGKKIDISLVYETKNGFITSKKNL
;
A
#
# COMPACT_ATOMS: atom_id res chain seq x y z
N MET A 1 15.17 27.30 6.27
CA MET A 1 13.84 26.78 6.61
C MET A 1 13.19 25.94 5.49
N LYS A 2 13.03 26.43 4.24
CA LYS A 2 12.39 25.67 3.13
C LYS A 2 13.11 24.35 2.76
N ILE A 3 14.44 24.29 2.80
CA ILE A 3 15.23 23.11 2.45
C ILE A 3 15.05 22.02 3.52
N LEU A 4 15.16 22.39 4.79
CA LEU A 4 14.96 21.46 5.91
C LEU A 4 13.57 20.84 5.89
N PHE A 5 12.53 21.66 5.67
CA PHE A 5 11.16 21.17 5.56
C PHE A 5 11.00 20.15 4.40
N ARG A 6 11.59 20.43 3.22
CA ARG A 6 11.56 19.50 2.08
C ARG A 6 12.28 18.19 2.39
N PHE A 7 13.42 18.27 3.08
CA PHE A 7 14.16 17.07 3.51
C PHE A 7 13.33 16.20 4.44
N ILE A 8 12.73 16.80 5.48
CA ILE A 8 11.84 16.10 6.41
C ILE A 8 10.65 15.45 5.64
N LEU A 9 10.05 16.17 4.71
CA LEU A 9 8.93 15.66 3.90
C LEU A 9 9.36 14.48 3.02
N VAL A 10 10.54 14.54 2.39
CA VAL A 10 11.09 13.41 1.62
C VAL A 10 11.28 12.18 2.50
N CYS A 11 11.89 12.35 3.67
CA CYS A 11 12.08 11.24 4.62
C CYS A 11 10.74 10.65 5.06
N PHE A 12 9.78 11.48 5.45
CA PHE A 12 8.45 11.06 5.88
C PHE A 12 7.72 10.27 4.78
N LEU A 13 7.67 10.80 3.56
CA LEU A 13 7.04 10.15 2.42
C LEU A 13 7.74 8.83 2.05
N THR A 14 9.06 8.78 2.17
CA THR A 14 9.80 7.54 1.91
C THR A 14 9.49 6.48 2.96
N ILE A 15 9.49 6.83 4.23
CA ILE A 15 9.20 5.88 5.33
C ILE A 15 7.76 5.35 5.24
N THR A 16 6.80 6.21 4.88
CA THR A 16 5.37 5.84 4.87
C THR A 16 4.96 5.05 3.64
N THR A 17 5.63 5.22 2.48
CA THR A 17 5.17 4.65 1.21
C THR A 17 6.26 3.94 0.40
N GLN A 18 7.51 3.99 0.86
CA GLN A 18 8.74 3.54 0.21
C GLN A 18 9.15 4.38 -1.03
N ILE A 19 8.20 4.88 -1.80
CA ILE A 19 8.45 5.60 -3.06
C ILE A 19 8.15 7.10 -3.01
N GLY A 20 7.39 7.55 -2.03
CA GLY A 20 6.82 8.90 -2.01
C GLY A 20 7.89 9.99 -2.04
N GLY A 21 9.02 9.76 -1.39
CA GLY A 21 10.13 10.72 -1.40
C GLY A 21 10.70 10.92 -2.81
N ILE A 22 10.92 9.84 -3.56
CA ILE A 22 11.43 9.91 -4.96
C ILE A 22 10.41 10.61 -5.85
N VAL A 23 9.14 10.24 -5.74
CA VAL A 23 8.05 10.86 -6.53
C VAL A 23 7.93 12.36 -6.20
N TYR A 24 8.09 12.74 -4.93
CA TYR A 24 8.10 14.15 -4.53
C TYR A 24 9.28 14.91 -5.13
N LEU A 25 10.49 14.35 -5.12
CA LEU A 25 11.66 14.97 -5.75
C LEU A 25 11.45 15.16 -7.26
N LEU A 26 10.91 14.15 -7.95
CA LEU A 26 10.55 14.25 -9.36
C LEU A 26 9.51 15.36 -9.60
N SER A 27 8.51 15.47 -8.74
CA SER A 27 7.49 16.52 -8.84
C SER A 27 8.08 17.93 -8.70
N LEU A 28 9.11 18.10 -7.86
CA LEU A 28 9.83 19.36 -7.72
C LEU A 28 10.58 19.72 -9.02
N VAL A 29 11.25 18.75 -9.65
CA VAL A 29 11.97 18.96 -10.91
C VAL A 29 11.00 19.33 -12.03
N ILE A 30 9.92 18.57 -12.20
CA ILE A 30 8.91 18.82 -13.23
C ILE A 30 8.23 20.18 -12.99
N SER A 31 7.88 20.49 -11.75
CA SER A 31 7.22 21.77 -11.44
C SER A 31 8.09 22.99 -11.74
N LYS A 32 9.42 22.88 -11.67
CA LYS A 32 10.34 23.97 -12.07
C LYS A 32 10.30 24.23 -13.58
N LYS A 33 10.20 23.17 -14.39
CA LYS A 33 10.15 23.25 -15.85
C LYS A 33 8.79 23.72 -16.39
N TRP A 34 7.76 23.64 -15.59
CA TRP A 34 6.40 23.98 -16.01
C TRP A 34 6.16 25.49 -15.88
N ASN A 35 6.00 26.18 -17.00
CA ASN A 35 5.90 27.64 -17.07
C ASN A 35 4.56 28.23 -16.57
N LYS A 36 3.52 27.41 -16.38
CA LYS A 36 2.22 27.90 -15.90
C LYS A 36 2.29 28.32 -14.43
N LYS A 37 1.79 29.53 -14.12
CA LYS A 37 1.66 30.06 -12.76
C LYS A 37 0.42 29.45 -12.09
N LEU A 38 0.49 28.20 -11.68
CA LEU A 38 -0.59 27.56 -10.90
C LEU A 38 -0.22 27.56 -9.41
N LYS A 39 -1.18 27.98 -8.58
CA LYS A 39 -1.08 27.79 -7.13
C LYS A 39 -1.05 26.29 -6.85
N PHE A 40 -0.18 25.83 -5.96
CA PHE A 40 0.00 24.42 -5.63
C PHE A 40 0.42 23.47 -6.77
N LYS A 41 1.01 23.98 -7.86
CA LYS A 41 1.44 23.15 -9.01
C LYS A 41 2.26 21.92 -8.61
N THR A 42 3.20 22.05 -7.68
CA THR A 42 4.02 20.91 -7.21
C THR A 42 3.18 19.83 -6.55
N SER A 43 2.19 20.19 -5.74
CA SER A 43 1.30 19.24 -5.09
C SER A 43 0.41 18.51 -6.09
N ILE A 44 -0.10 19.23 -7.10
CA ILE A 44 -0.92 18.64 -8.17
C ILE A 44 -0.09 17.62 -8.97
N ILE A 45 1.13 18.00 -9.36
CA ILE A 45 2.06 17.10 -10.07
C ILE A 45 2.41 15.90 -9.20
N PHE A 46 2.69 16.12 -7.91
CA PHE A 46 2.99 15.04 -6.96
C PHE A 46 1.84 14.04 -6.88
N ILE A 47 0.61 14.50 -6.67
CA ILE A 47 -0.57 13.61 -6.56
C ILE A 47 -0.73 12.81 -7.86
N GLY A 48 -0.66 13.45 -9.02
CA GLY A 48 -0.79 12.77 -10.31
C GLY A 48 0.30 11.70 -10.52
N LEU A 49 1.57 12.06 -10.29
CA LEU A 49 2.69 11.13 -10.39
C LEU A 49 2.60 10.01 -9.36
N TYR A 50 2.17 10.32 -8.14
CA TYR A 50 2.06 9.34 -7.07
C TYR A 50 0.97 8.31 -7.38
N LEU A 51 -0.20 8.75 -7.81
CA LEU A 51 -1.29 7.85 -8.21
C LEU A 51 -0.89 7.00 -9.42
N LEU A 52 -0.28 7.61 -10.44
CA LEU A 52 0.25 6.88 -11.61
C LEU A 52 1.27 5.81 -11.17
N SER A 53 2.21 6.19 -10.31
CA SER A 53 3.21 5.26 -9.78
C SER A 53 2.57 4.12 -9.00
N THR A 54 1.72 4.43 -8.03
CA THR A 54 1.10 3.44 -7.12
C THR A 54 0.15 2.50 -7.85
N LEU A 55 -0.63 3.00 -8.81
CA LEU A 55 -1.68 2.20 -9.46
C LEU A 55 -1.19 1.45 -10.69
N ILE A 56 -0.18 1.96 -11.39
CA ILE A 56 0.28 1.41 -12.67
C ILE A 56 1.75 0.96 -12.60
N ILE A 57 2.68 1.85 -12.26
CA ILE A 57 4.11 1.57 -12.41
C ILE A 57 4.58 0.52 -11.41
N ILE A 58 4.22 0.69 -10.12
CA ILE A 58 4.69 -0.22 -9.06
C ILE A 58 4.17 -1.64 -9.26
N PRO A 59 2.88 -1.89 -9.56
CA PRO A 59 2.40 -3.25 -9.85
C PRO A 59 3.14 -3.95 -10.98
N LEU A 60 3.61 -3.21 -11.99
CA LEU A 60 4.38 -3.75 -13.12
C LEU A 60 5.83 -4.07 -12.74
N ILE A 61 6.43 -3.29 -11.84
CA ILE A 61 7.85 -3.43 -11.47
C ILE A 61 8.04 -4.36 -10.27
N ALA A 62 7.11 -4.41 -9.33
CA ALA A 62 7.22 -5.18 -8.09
C ALA A 62 7.55 -6.67 -8.30
N PRO A 63 7.06 -7.36 -9.36
CA PRO A 63 7.43 -8.76 -9.63
C PRO A 63 8.94 -8.97 -9.83
N VAL A 64 9.66 -7.99 -10.40
CA VAL A 64 11.12 -8.03 -10.55
C VAL A 64 11.83 -8.13 -9.20
N PHE A 65 11.21 -7.59 -8.13
CA PHE A 65 11.69 -7.66 -6.75
C PHE A 65 11.09 -8.85 -5.97
N GLY A 66 10.43 -9.79 -6.67
CA GLY A 66 9.81 -10.96 -6.08
C GLY A 66 8.60 -10.61 -5.19
N ARG A 67 7.86 -9.57 -5.54
CA ARG A 67 6.65 -9.10 -4.85
C ARG A 67 5.51 -8.96 -5.84
N GLU A 68 4.30 -9.24 -5.35
CA GLU A 68 3.07 -9.06 -6.09
C GLU A 68 2.07 -8.31 -5.22
N LYS A 69 1.22 -7.53 -5.86
CA LYS A 69 0.06 -6.94 -5.19
C LYS A 69 -0.87 -8.06 -4.72
N VAL A 70 -1.40 -7.96 -3.50
CA VAL A 70 -2.42 -8.89 -3.00
C VAL A 70 -3.58 -8.93 -3.99
N LYS A 71 -3.92 -10.13 -4.47
CA LYS A 71 -5.04 -10.37 -5.39
C LYS A 71 -6.35 -10.20 -4.62
N HIS A 72 -7.08 -9.16 -4.93
CA HIS A 72 -8.40 -8.92 -4.35
C HIS A 72 -9.44 -9.85 -4.99
N SER A 73 -10.40 -10.27 -4.19
CA SER A 73 -11.56 -11.05 -4.61
C SER A 73 -12.76 -10.69 -3.73
N GLU A 74 -13.90 -11.31 -3.97
CA GLU A 74 -15.04 -11.15 -3.06
C GLU A 74 -14.73 -11.60 -1.64
N LYS A 75 -13.82 -12.58 -1.49
CA LYS A 75 -13.41 -13.17 -0.21
C LYS A 75 -12.14 -12.59 0.41
N ILE A 76 -11.39 -11.75 -0.33
CA ILE A 76 -10.18 -11.08 0.17
C ILE A 76 -10.21 -9.61 -0.22
N LYS A 77 -10.23 -8.73 0.76
CA LYS A 77 -10.31 -7.28 0.59
C LYS A 77 -9.39 -6.57 1.58
N PRO A 78 -8.88 -5.37 1.26
CA PRO A 78 -8.24 -4.53 2.27
C PRO A 78 -9.30 -4.02 3.26
N THR A 79 -8.94 -3.88 4.53
CA THR A 79 -9.80 -3.26 5.55
C THR A 79 -10.10 -1.79 5.20
N ASN A 80 -9.11 -1.11 4.62
CA ASN A 80 -9.29 0.21 4.02
C ASN A 80 -8.32 0.40 2.85
N TYR A 81 -8.69 1.28 1.91
CA TYR A 81 -7.88 1.54 0.72
C TYR A 81 -6.60 2.35 0.98
N MET A 82 -6.39 2.89 2.19
CA MET A 82 -5.13 3.53 2.56
C MET A 82 -3.95 2.56 2.50
N THR A 83 -4.16 1.29 2.85
CA THR A 83 -3.17 0.22 2.68
C THR A 83 -2.67 0.13 1.23
N VAL A 84 -3.58 0.24 0.26
CA VAL A 84 -3.25 0.23 -1.17
C VAL A 84 -2.54 1.53 -1.57
N LEU A 85 -3.06 2.68 -1.15
CA LEU A 85 -2.47 3.99 -1.46
C LEU A 85 -1.07 4.17 -0.86
N LEU A 86 -0.80 3.58 0.29
CA LEU A 86 0.52 3.61 0.92
C LEU A 86 1.47 2.51 0.41
N ASN A 87 1.09 1.75 -0.62
CA ASN A 87 1.85 0.62 -1.18
C ASN A 87 2.18 -0.48 -0.14
N ARG A 88 1.32 -0.69 0.84
CA ARG A 88 1.50 -1.65 1.94
C ARG A 88 0.74 -2.97 1.69
N ASN A 89 0.44 -3.29 0.45
CA ASN A 89 -0.37 -4.43 0.01
C ASN A 89 0.40 -5.36 -0.93
N TYR A 90 1.71 -5.51 -0.71
CA TYR A 90 2.56 -6.39 -1.52
C TYR A 90 3.03 -7.59 -0.71
N VAL A 91 3.02 -8.77 -1.33
CA VAL A 91 3.42 -10.05 -0.74
C VAL A 91 4.27 -10.84 -1.71
N LYS A 92 4.94 -11.89 -1.24
CA LYS A 92 5.59 -12.86 -2.14
C LYS A 92 4.54 -13.68 -2.89
N PRO A 93 4.82 -14.13 -4.14
CA PRO A 93 3.89 -14.93 -4.94
C PRO A 93 3.30 -16.11 -4.18
N LYS A 94 4.13 -16.89 -3.50
CA LYS A 94 3.69 -18.05 -2.70
C LYS A 94 2.61 -17.71 -1.64
N LEU A 95 2.71 -16.54 -0.99
CA LEU A 95 1.69 -16.10 -0.03
C LEU A 95 0.42 -15.66 -0.76
N ASN A 96 0.58 -15.03 -1.93
CA ASN A 96 -0.55 -14.60 -2.75
C ASN A 96 -1.36 -15.81 -3.28
N ASP A 97 -0.66 -16.87 -3.68
CA ASP A 97 -1.30 -18.14 -4.10
C ASP A 97 -2.05 -18.78 -2.93
N LEU A 98 -1.43 -18.86 -1.74
CA LEU A 98 -2.08 -19.36 -0.53
C LEU A 98 -3.36 -18.58 -0.19
N LEU A 99 -3.31 -17.25 -0.26
CA LEU A 99 -4.48 -16.39 -0.05
C LEU A 99 -5.57 -16.67 -1.08
N SER A 100 -5.19 -16.81 -2.37
CA SER A 100 -6.12 -17.10 -3.46
C SER A 100 -6.79 -18.45 -3.29
N ASP A 101 -6.05 -19.48 -2.88
CA ASP A 101 -6.61 -20.81 -2.64
C ASP A 101 -7.51 -20.84 -1.39
N THR A 102 -7.15 -20.09 -0.36
CA THR A 102 -8.01 -19.88 0.81
C THR A 102 -9.31 -19.18 0.40
N ALA A 103 -9.24 -18.15 -0.44
CA ALA A 103 -10.43 -17.47 -0.97
C ALA A 103 -11.38 -18.43 -1.70
N LYS A 104 -10.83 -19.32 -2.54
CA LYS A 104 -11.63 -20.33 -3.25
C LYS A 104 -12.35 -21.26 -2.28
N LYS A 105 -11.68 -21.70 -1.21
CA LYS A 105 -12.29 -22.56 -0.17
C LYS A 105 -13.37 -21.86 0.64
N LEU A 106 -13.35 -20.55 0.71
CA LEU A 106 -14.37 -19.74 1.40
C LEU A 106 -15.59 -19.43 0.51
N ASN A 107 -15.58 -19.82 -0.77
CA ASN A 107 -16.75 -19.65 -1.64
C ASN A 107 -17.95 -20.42 -1.07
N GLY A 108 -19.12 -19.77 -1.09
CA GLY A 108 -20.33 -20.32 -0.49
C GLY A 108 -20.47 -20.13 1.02
N THR A 109 -19.45 -19.58 1.70
CA THR A 109 -19.53 -19.21 3.13
C THR A 109 -19.74 -17.70 3.29
N ASN A 110 -20.16 -17.29 4.49
CA ASN A 110 -20.30 -15.87 4.87
C ASN A 110 -19.00 -15.26 5.41
N ILE A 111 -17.86 -15.96 5.25
CA ILE A 111 -16.56 -15.50 5.75
C ILE A 111 -15.87 -14.67 4.68
N THR A 112 -15.36 -13.52 5.05
CA THR A 112 -14.50 -12.66 4.21
C THR A 112 -13.22 -12.32 4.97
N ILE A 113 -12.08 -12.45 4.31
CA ILE A 113 -10.78 -12.09 4.87
C ILE A 113 -10.53 -10.61 4.57
N HIS A 114 -10.42 -9.81 5.61
CA HIS A 114 -9.98 -8.43 5.51
C HIS A 114 -8.53 -8.32 5.99
N TYR A 115 -7.62 -7.85 5.13
CA TYR A 115 -6.25 -7.61 5.53
C TYR A 115 -6.01 -6.14 5.90
N LEU A 116 -5.17 -5.92 6.89
CA LEU A 116 -4.80 -4.61 7.43
C LEU A 116 -3.55 -4.08 6.73
N ASP A 117 -2.46 -4.82 6.86
CA ASP A 117 -1.15 -4.52 6.30
C ASP A 117 -0.48 -5.78 5.76
N ALA A 118 0.28 -5.60 4.68
CA ALA A 118 1.17 -6.63 4.18
C ALA A 118 2.63 -6.09 4.18
N ASN A 119 3.19 -5.82 3.02
CA ASN A 119 4.56 -5.32 2.91
C ASN A 119 4.66 -4.28 1.81
N PHE A 120 5.78 -3.56 1.79
CA PHE A 120 6.16 -2.69 0.68
C PHE A 120 6.62 -3.47 -0.56
N PRO A 121 6.59 -2.86 -1.77
CA PRO A 121 6.82 -3.57 -3.04
C PRO A 121 8.28 -3.98 -3.29
N PHE A 122 9.28 -3.26 -2.80
CA PHE A 122 10.64 -3.40 -3.30
C PHE A 122 11.63 -3.92 -2.27
N ILE A 123 11.96 -3.13 -1.25
CA ILE A 123 13.12 -3.32 -0.40
C ILE A 123 12.80 -4.26 0.76
N ASN A 124 13.55 -5.36 0.87
CA ASN A 124 13.53 -6.22 2.05
C ASN A 124 14.10 -5.48 3.27
N LYS A 125 13.58 -5.80 4.46
CA LYS A 125 13.96 -5.17 5.73
C LYS A 125 13.66 -3.67 5.82
N PHE A 126 12.94 -3.10 4.86
CA PHE A 126 12.46 -1.72 4.97
C PHE A 126 11.43 -1.63 6.10
N PRO A 127 11.57 -0.66 7.03
CA PRO A 127 10.68 -0.57 8.20
C PRO A 127 9.26 -0.22 7.79
N LEU A 128 8.31 -1.11 8.08
CA LEU A 128 6.89 -0.85 7.93
C LEU A 128 6.31 -0.50 9.29
N LEU A 129 6.25 0.78 9.61
CA LEU A 129 5.73 1.25 10.88
C LEU A 129 4.20 1.14 10.95
N PRO A 130 3.62 0.70 12.07
CA PRO A 130 4.27 0.22 13.30
C PRO A 130 4.71 -1.25 13.25
N HIS A 131 4.38 -2.01 12.19
CA HIS A 131 4.58 -3.46 12.07
C HIS A 131 5.97 -3.82 11.50
N LEU A 132 7.04 -3.64 12.29
CA LEU A 132 8.42 -3.87 11.85
C LEU A 132 8.70 -5.30 11.36
N SER A 133 7.89 -6.28 11.75
CA SER A 133 8.00 -7.67 11.31
C SER A 133 7.58 -7.90 9.85
N HIS A 134 6.88 -6.93 9.23
CA HIS A 134 6.41 -6.99 7.84
C HIS A 134 7.47 -6.45 6.88
N ASN A 135 8.58 -7.13 6.76
CA ASN A 135 9.74 -6.63 6.04
C ASN A 135 10.28 -7.56 4.94
N ASN A 136 9.65 -8.73 4.72
CA ASN A 136 10.17 -9.74 3.79
C ASN A 136 9.12 -10.28 2.78
N GLY A 137 7.89 -9.78 2.80
CA GLY A 137 6.78 -10.20 1.93
C GLY A 137 6.12 -11.52 2.29
N LYS A 138 6.49 -12.12 3.41
CA LYS A 138 5.95 -13.42 3.85
C LYS A 138 4.87 -13.29 4.93
N LYS A 139 4.47 -12.06 5.28
CA LYS A 139 3.50 -11.78 6.34
C LYS A 139 2.42 -10.85 5.84
N ILE A 140 1.22 -11.05 6.35
CA ILE A 140 0.06 -10.21 6.15
C ILE A 140 -0.77 -10.23 7.43
N ASP A 141 -1.22 -9.09 7.89
CA ASP A 141 -2.13 -8.98 9.03
C ASP A 141 -3.56 -9.14 8.53
N ILE A 142 -4.31 -10.02 9.16
CA ILE A 142 -5.68 -10.35 8.78
C ILE A 142 -6.61 -9.97 9.91
N SER A 143 -7.72 -9.31 9.55
CA SER A 143 -8.89 -9.11 10.41
C SER A 143 -10.02 -9.99 9.90
N LEU A 144 -10.52 -10.88 10.76
CA LEU A 144 -11.69 -11.70 10.42
C LEU A 144 -12.97 -10.90 10.67
N VAL A 145 -13.85 -10.88 9.70
CA VAL A 145 -15.19 -10.31 9.81
C VAL A 145 -16.18 -11.47 9.85
N TYR A 146 -16.96 -11.54 10.94
CA TYR A 146 -17.97 -12.56 11.14
C TYR A 146 -19.35 -11.96 10.84
N GLU A 147 -20.19 -12.71 10.14
CA GLU A 147 -21.62 -12.40 10.04
C GLU A 147 -22.36 -13.17 11.14
N THR A 148 -23.17 -12.46 11.91
CA THR A 148 -24.11 -13.05 12.87
C THR A 148 -25.54 -12.90 12.37
N LYS A 149 -26.50 -13.55 13.03
CA LYS A 149 -27.93 -13.39 12.74
C LYS A 149 -28.42 -11.94 12.76
N ASN A 150 -27.66 -11.05 13.41
CA ASN A 150 -27.97 -9.62 13.59
C ASN A 150 -27.11 -8.70 12.70
N GLY A 151 -26.39 -9.23 11.71
CA GLY A 151 -25.52 -8.47 10.80
C GLY A 151 -24.02 -8.72 11.01
N PHE A 152 -23.17 -7.94 10.30
CA PHE A 152 -21.71 -8.09 10.35
C PHE A 152 -21.14 -7.55 11.66
N ILE A 153 -20.40 -8.39 12.36
CA ILE A 153 -19.57 -7.97 13.48
C ILE A 153 -18.12 -7.96 13.01
N THR A 154 -17.53 -6.77 12.92
CA THR A 154 -16.08 -6.65 12.86
C THR A 154 -15.53 -6.97 14.24
N SER A 155 -14.53 -7.86 14.33
CA SER A 155 -13.79 -8.00 15.57
C SER A 155 -13.32 -6.60 15.99
N LYS A 156 -13.79 -6.09 17.13
CA LYS A 156 -13.28 -4.84 17.67
C LYS A 156 -11.77 -4.97 17.73
N LYS A 157 -11.05 -4.04 17.10
CA LYS A 157 -9.64 -3.82 17.39
C LYS A 157 -9.54 -3.59 18.90
N ASN A 158 -9.08 -4.59 19.64
CA ASN A 158 -8.43 -4.31 20.90
C ASN A 158 -7.04 -3.78 20.49
N LEU A 159 -6.92 -2.47 20.52
CA LEU A 159 -5.66 -1.75 20.49
C LEU A 159 -4.93 -1.99 21.80
#